data_e1ad354b9c5850879c9dd1a52fb1a46d
#
_entry.id   e1ad354b9c5850879c9dd1a52fb1a46d
#
_cell.length_a   1.000
_cell.length_b   1.000
_cell.length_c   1.000
_cell.angle_alpha   90.00
_cell.angle_beta   90.00
_cell.angle_gamma   90.00
#
_symmetry.space_group_name_H-M   'P 1'
#
loop_
_entity.id
_entity.type
_entity.pdbx_description
1 polymer ?
#
loop_
_entity_poly.entity_id
_entity_poly.type
_entity_poly.pdbx_seq_one_letter_code
_entity_poly.pdbx_strand_id
1 'polypeptide(L)'
;MPESAQEYYERILAATDTGAVGGRLPVAAQEMPGWDIFPYELDSLRLKPLQPLLEREPLRSGEDPRQCRCVNGPPTAGVIWSDESWSLVMEPSGLPILAVLIPHAHHDLADLPDDLAAQLGRLLVVVCAAIESLPSVGRAHLARYGDGGAHLHPMFFGRPARAGQFRGSPLIDWEENLPRVPQEVADANAAFVAERIVAAYGGRAHTPAPVGEAPPDR
;
A
#
# COMPACT_ATOMS: atom_id res chain seq x y z
N MET A 1 -18.31 -1.02 28.29
CA MET A 1 -18.38 -1.70 26.99
C MET A 1 -17.67 -0.82 25.96
N PRO A 2 -17.08 -1.39 24.89
CA PRO A 2 -16.54 -0.59 23.80
C PRO A 2 -17.58 0.32 23.19
N GLU A 3 -17.16 1.49 22.72
CA GLU A 3 -17.98 2.49 22.03
C GLU A 3 -18.51 1.92 20.71
N SER A 4 -19.77 2.19 20.37
CA SER A 4 -20.34 1.84 19.07
C SER A 4 -19.89 2.79 17.96
N ALA A 5 -20.07 2.43 16.70
CA ALA A 5 -19.74 3.28 15.58
C ALA A 5 -20.51 4.62 15.63
N GLN A 6 -21.76 4.59 16.06
CA GLN A 6 -22.60 5.77 16.21
C GLN A 6 -22.08 6.72 17.30
N GLU A 7 -21.79 6.19 18.49
CA GLU A 7 -21.25 6.98 19.62
C GLU A 7 -19.87 7.57 19.25
N TYR A 8 -19.01 6.79 18.59
CA TYR A 8 -17.72 7.26 18.08
C TYR A 8 -17.90 8.45 17.12
N TYR A 9 -18.80 8.31 16.14
CA TYR A 9 -19.06 9.35 15.15
C TYR A 9 -19.67 10.62 15.76
N GLU A 10 -20.60 10.49 16.68
CA GLU A 10 -21.19 11.63 17.43
C GLU A 10 -20.13 12.42 18.21
N ARG A 11 -19.17 11.71 18.82
CA ARG A 11 -18.04 12.35 19.50
C ARG A 11 -17.13 13.13 18.55
N ILE A 12 -16.91 12.62 17.33
CA ILE A 12 -16.15 13.33 16.32
C ILE A 12 -16.92 14.56 15.82
N LEU A 13 -18.21 14.43 15.55
CA LEU A 13 -19.03 15.56 15.12
C LEU A 13 -19.00 16.71 16.15
N ALA A 14 -19.06 16.40 17.42
CA ALA A 14 -18.99 17.40 18.49
C ALA A 14 -17.67 18.22 18.48
N ALA A 15 -16.60 17.69 17.88
CA ALA A 15 -15.30 18.36 17.74
C ALA A 15 -15.19 19.22 16.46
N THR A 16 -16.19 19.23 15.57
CA THR A 16 -16.20 20.07 14.37
C THR A 16 -16.63 21.50 14.69
N ASP A 17 -16.38 22.42 13.77
CA ASP A 17 -16.76 23.83 13.86
C ASP A 17 -18.28 24.06 13.99
N THR A 18 -19.11 23.13 13.52
CA THR A 18 -20.58 23.22 13.58
C THR A 18 -21.22 22.25 14.59
N GLY A 19 -20.47 21.27 15.08
CA GLY A 19 -21.01 20.19 15.89
C GLY A 19 -21.94 19.23 15.16
N ALA A 20 -21.94 19.23 13.83
CA ALA A 20 -22.89 18.49 12.99
C ALA A 20 -22.25 17.94 11.71
N VAL A 21 -23.00 17.11 11.00
CA VAL A 21 -22.66 16.63 9.66
C VAL A 21 -22.44 17.82 8.72
N GLY A 22 -21.37 17.78 7.94
CA GLY A 22 -20.95 18.90 7.09
C GLY A 22 -19.98 19.87 7.79
N GLY A 23 -19.81 19.77 9.11
CA GLY A 23 -18.78 20.50 9.86
C GLY A 23 -17.37 20.00 9.54
N ARG A 24 -16.38 20.82 9.86
CA ARG A 24 -14.97 20.55 9.59
C ARG A 24 -14.20 20.44 10.90
N LEU A 25 -13.36 19.43 11.01
CA LEU A 25 -12.38 19.37 12.10
C LEU A 25 -11.30 20.44 11.89
N PRO A 26 -10.70 20.97 12.97
CA PRO A 26 -9.53 21.82 12.86
C PRO A 26 -8.34 21.00 12.29
N VAL A 27 -7.47 21.66 11.53
CA VAL A 27 -6.22 21.05 11.09
C VAL A 27 -5.29 20.90 12.30
N ALA A 28 -4.78 19.69 12.51
CA ALA A 28 -3.86 19.37 13.60
C ALA A 28 -2.46 19.91 13.29
N ALA A 29 -2.27 21.22 13.40
CA ALA A 29 -1.03 21.91 13.01
C ALA A 29 0.20 21.49 13.81
N GLN A 30 0.03 20.89 14.99
CA GLN A 30 1.12 20.37 15.82
C GLN A 30 1.52 18.94 15.44
N GLU A 31 0.72 18.30 14.61
CA GLU A 31 0.90 16.93 14.15
C GLU A 31 1.42 16.92 12.70
N MET A 32 1.32 15.76 12.05
CA MET A 32 1.87 15.52 10.72
C MET A 32 1.62 16.64 9.68
N PRO A 33 0.47 17.29 9.58
CA PRO A 33 0.28 18.42 8.65
C PRO A 33 1.23 19.60 8.86
N GLY A 34 1.75 19.79 10.06
CA GLY A 34 2.72 20.83 10.39
C GLY A 34 4.20 20.39 10.32
N TRP A 35 4.47 19.14 9.96
CA TRP A 35 5.84 18.62 9.87
C TRP A 35 6.49 18.94 8.52
N ASP A 36 7.80 19.20 8.52
CA ASP A 36 8.60 19.48 7.31
C ASP A 36 8.55 18.36 6.26
N ILE A 37 8.11 17.16 6.64
CA ILE A 37 7.99 16.01 5.75
C ILE A 37 6.62 15.92 5.07
N PHE A 38 5.64 16.75 5.47
CA PHE A 38 4.33 16.77 4.85
C PHE A 38 4.40 17.48 3.48
N PRO A 39 3.76 16.96 2.42
CA PRO A 39 3.97 17.48 1.06
C PRO A 39 3.23 18.78 0.75
N TYR A 40 2.31 19.22 1.61
CA TYR A 40 1.48 20.39 1.38
C TYR A 40 1.72 21.48 2.43
N GLU A 41 1.64 22.74 2.04
CA GLU A 41 1.76 23.87 2.96
C GLU A 41 0.49 24.02 3.81
N LEU A 42 0.68 24.24 5.12
CA LEU A 42 -0.40 24.32 6.09
C LEU A 42 -1.40 25.45 5.79
N ASP A 43 -0.93 26.58 5.30
CA ASP A 43 -1.74 27.80 5.06
C ASP A 43 -2.88 27.56 4.04
N SER A 44 -2.69 26.65 3.10
CA SER A 44 -3.69 26.30 2.09
C SER A 44 -4.48 25.02 2.42
N LEU A 45 -4.09 24.32 3.48
CA LEU A 45 -4.66 23.02 3.81
C LEU A 45 -5.98 23.19 4.60
N ARG A 46 -7.03 22.53 4.12
CA ARG A 46 -8.32 22.47 4.79
C ARG A 46 -8.85 21.05 4.78
N LEU A 47 -9.32 20.56 5.93
CA LEU A 47 -10.01 19.28 5.98
C LEU A 47 -11.36 19.37 5.24
N LYS A 48 -11.72 18.31 4.51
CA LYS A 48 -13.04 18.21 3.89
C LYS A 48 -14.14 18.15 4.96
N PRO A 49 -15.38 18.63 4.66
CA PRO A 49 -16.50 18.45 5.57
C PRO A 49 -16.76 16.97 5.83
N LEU A 50 -17.11 16.63 7.07
CA LEU A 50 -17.50 15.28 7.41
C LEU A 50 -18.81 14.91 6.71
N GLN A 51 -18.83 13.72 6.12
CA GLN A 51 -20.00 13.15 5.48
C GLN A 51 -20.81 12.34 6.50
N PRO A 52 -22.12 12.10 6.26
CA PRO A 52 -22.91 11.20 7.09
C PRO A 52 -22.30 9.80 7.11
N LEU A 53 -22.55 9.07 8.21
CA LEU A 53 -22.28 7.63 8.22
C LEU A 53 -23.07 6.93 7.11
N LEU A 54 -22.43 6.00 6.46
CA LEU A 54 -23.09 5.09 5.53
C LEU A 54 -23.99 4.13 6.32
N GLU A 55 -25.07 3.66 5.69
CA GLU A 55 -25.96 2.66 6.29
C GLU A 55 -25.26 1.33 6.52
N ARG A 56 -24.25 1.03 5.69
CA ARG A 56 -23.42 -0.18 5.76
C ARG A 56 -22.05 0.08 5.13
N GLU A 57 -21.09 -0.78 5.49
CA GLU A 57 -19.78 -0.76 4.83
C GLU A 57 -19.92 -1.02 3.32
N PRO A 58 -19.18 -0.28 2.46
CA PRO A 58 -19.10 -0.56 1.03
C PRO A 58 -18.55 -1.98 0.76
N LEU A 59 -19.07 -2.63 -0.26
CA LEU A 59 -18.50 -3.89 -0.74
C LEU A 59 -17.13 -3.62 -1.38
N ARG A 60 -16.15 -4.44 -1.03
CA ARG A 60 -14.81 -4.41 -1.61
C ARG A 60 -14.75 -5.22 -2.90
N SER A 61 -13.85 -4.87 -3.80
CA SER A 61 -13.57 -5.70 -4.98
C SER A 61 -13.13 -7.10 -4.55
N GLY A 62 -13.79 -8.14 -5.09
CA GLY A 62 -13.51 -9.52 -4.70
C GLY A 62 -14.11 -9.96 -3.35
N GLU A 63 -15.02 -9.21 -2.75
CA GLU A 63 -15.79 -9.65 -1.56
C GLU A 63 -16.51 -10.98 -1.81
N ASP A 64 -17.05 -11.18 -3.03
CA ASP A 64 -17.38 -12.50 -3.54
C ASP A 64 -16.13 -13.11 -4.20
N PRO A 65 -15.54 -14.18 -3.64
CA PRO A 65 -14.33 -14.81 -4.20
C PRO A 65 -14.43 -15.20 -5.68
N ARG A 66 -15.63 -15.51 -6.15
CA ARG A 66 -15.90 -15.87 -7.56
C ARG A 66 -15.71 -14.69 -8.52
N GLN A 67 -15.74 -13.46 -8.01
CA GLN A 67 -15.55 -12.23 -8.77
C GLN A 67 -14.14 -11.65 -8.60
N CYS A 68 -13.31 -12.27 -7.76
CA CYS A 68 -11.93 -11.87 -7.60
C CYS A 68 -11.10 -12.19 -8.84
N ARG A 69 -10.14 -11.34 -9.16
CA ARG A 69 -9.22 -11.57 -10.28
C ARG A 69 -8.43 -12.89 -10.17
N CYS A 70 -8.20 -13.39 -8.94
CA CYS A 70 -7.47 -14.64 -8.69
C CYS A 70 -8.16 -15.88 -9.26
N VAL A 71 -9.47 -15.85 -9.60
CA VAL A 71 -10.16 -16.96 -10.30
C VAL A 71 -9.54 -17.24 -11.68
N ASN A 72 -8.82 -16.29 -12.27
CA ASN A 72 -8.11 -16.42 -13.53
C ASN A 72 -6.67 -16.92 -13.36
N GLY A 73 -6.29 -17.31 -12.15
CA GLY A 73 -4.93 -17.71 -11.77
C GLY A 73 -4.08 -16.59 -11.17
N PRO A 74 -2.80 -16.89 -10.89
CA PRO A 74 -1.85 -15.91 -10.35
C PRO A 74 -1.63 -14.72 -11.28
N PRO A 75 -1.20 -13.55 -10.76
CA PRO A 75 -0.84 -12.41 -11.61
C PRO A 75 0.30 -12.78 -12.56
N THR A 76 0.28 -12.20 -13.77
CA THR A 76 1.31 -12.41 -14.79
C THR A 76 2.03 -11.12 -15.19
N ALA A 77 1.35 -9.97 -15.11
CA ALA A 77 1.94 -8.67 -15.38
C ALA A 77 2.68 -8.14 -14.15
N GLY A 78 3.82 -7.51 -14.35
CA GLY A 78 4.61 -6.89 -13.29
C GLY A 78 5.25 -7.87 -12.28
N VAL A 79 5.08 -9.18 -12.44
CA VAL A 79 5.64 -10.17 -11.50
C VAL A 79 7.15 -10.16 -11.56
N ILE A 80 7.80 -9.91 -10.42
CA ILE A 80 9.26 -9.92 -10.29
C ILE A 80 9.76 -11.17 -9.56
N TRP A 81 8.94 -11.75 -8.70
CA TRP A 81 9.25 -12.99 -7.98
C TRP A 81 7.96 -13.77 -7.72
N SER A 82 8.06 -15.12 -7.69
CA SER A 82 6.97 -16.00 -7.23
C SER A 82 7.48 -17.32 -6.65
N ASP A 83 6.63 -17.96 -5.83
CA ASP A 83 6.74 -19.37 -5.45
C ASP A 83 5.42 -20.11 -5.76
N GLU A 84 5.13 -21.19 -5.05
CA GLU A 84 3.92 -22.00 -5.24
C GLU A 84 2.64 -21.26 -4.77
N SER A 85 2.76 -20.35 -3.82
CA SER A 85 1.63 -19.72 -3.10
C SER A 85 1.55 -18.20 -3.27
N TRP A 86 2.65 -17.54 -3.63
CA TRP A 86 2.77 -16.08 -3.61
C TRP A 86 3.42 -15.52 -4.88
N SER A 87 3.02 -14.32 -5.23
CA SER A 87 3.70 -13.48 -6.22
C SER A 87 4.02 -12.11 -5.64
N LEU A 88 5.21 -11.59 -5.95
CA LEU A 88 5.57 -10.20 -5.72
C LEU A 88 5.47 -9.47 -7.05
N VAL A 89 4.59 -8.49 -7.12
CA VAL A 89 4.29 -7.69 -8.31
C VAL A 89 4.86 -6.30 -8.11
N MET A 90 5.62 -5.79 -9.08
CA MET A 90 6.08 -4.41 -9.07
C MET A 90 5.09 -3.52 -9.81
N GLU A 91 4.77 -2.38 -9.19
CA GLU A 91 3.89 -1.35 -9.75
C GLU A 91 4.70 -0.16 -10.29
N PRO A 92 4.25 0.49 -11.36
CA PRO A 92 4.87 1.72 -11.85
C PRO A 92 4.78 2.84 -10.80
N SER A 93 5.91 3.42 -10.42
CA SER A 93 5.99 4.39 -9.32
C SER A 93 7.10 5.43 -9.56
N GLY A 94 7.05 6.53 -8.82
CA GLY A 94 8.14 7.48 -8.66
C GLY A 94 9.17 7.07 -7.61
N LEU A 95 8.87 6.04 -6.80
CA LEU A 95 9.81 5.48 -5.83
C LEU A 95 10.79 4.51 -6.50
N PRO A 96 11.98 4.28 -5.92
CA PRO A 96 12.90 3.26 -6.42
C PRO A 96 12.26 1.89 -6.65
N ILE A 97 11.31 1.52 -5.81
CA ILE A 97 10.45 0.34 -5.96
C ILE A 97 9.15 0.54 -5.19
N LEU A 98 8.04 0.17 -5.82
CA LEU A 98 6.74 -0.09 -5.22
C LEU A 98 6.34 -1.51 -5.60
N ALA A 99 6.11 -2.37 -4.62
CA ALA A 99 5.79 -3.76 -4.88
C ALA A 99 4.63 -4.23 -4.00
N VAL A 100 3.87 -5.19 -4.50
CA VAL A 100 2.69 -5.76 -3.86
C VAL A 100 2.87 -7.27 -3.75
N LEU A 101 2.75 -7.82 -2.56
CA LEU A 101 2.77 -9.26 -2.34
C LEU A 101 1.34 -9.81 -2.38
N ILE A 102 1.10 -10.82 -3.21
CA ILE A 102 -0.24 -11.33 -3.49
C ILE A 102 -0.24 -12.85 -3.33
N PRO A 103 -1.12 -13.44 -2.50
CA PRO A 103 -1.31 -14.88 -2.48
C PRO A 103 -2.03 -15.35 -3.75
N HIS A 104 -1.73 -16.56 -4.23
CA HIS A 104 -2.40 -17.13 -5.40
C HIS A 104 -3.84 -17.53 -5.10
N ALA A 105 -4.07 -18.06 -3.89
CA ALA A 105 -5.41 -18.38 -3.41
C ALA A 105 -6.12 -17.14 -2.87
N HIS A 106 -7.45 -17.13 -2.95
CA HIS A 106 -8.25 -16.02 -2.42
C HIS A 106 -8.29 -16.08 -0.90
N HIS A 107 -7.61 -15.14 -0.28
CA HIS A 107 -7.62 -14.90 1.16
C HIS A 107 -7.51 -13.40 1.43
N ASP A 108 -8.16 -12.94 2.49
CA ASP A 108 -7.82 -11.68 3.13
C ASP A 108 -6.93 -11.96 4.37
N LEU A 109 -6.41 -10.92 5.01
CA LEU A 109 -5.51 -11.07 6.15
C LEU A 109 -6.17 -11.82 7.33
N ALA A 110 -7.47 -11.57 7.55
CA ALA A 110 -8.20 -12.11 8.69
C ALA A 110 -8.57 -13.60 8.57
N ASP A 111 -8.54 -14.15 7.35
CA ASP A 111 -8.89 -15.55 7.07
C ASP A 111 -7.73 -16.36 6.49
N LEU A 112 -6.51 -15.81 6.60
CA LEU A 112 -5.32 -16.47 6.08
C LEU A 112 -5.02 -17.76 6.89
N PRO A 113 -4.89 -18.93 6.23
CA PRO A 113 -4.50 -20.16 6.91
C PRO A 113 -3.15 -20.05 7.61
N ASP A 114 -2.95 -20.81 8.68
CA ASP A 114 -1.76 -20.75 9.54
C ASP A 114 -0.44 -20.94 8.76
N ASP A 115 -0.41 -21.84 7.79
CA ASP A 115 0.76 -22.09 6.94
C ASP A 115 1.07 -20.90 6.04
N LEU A 116 0.08 -20.27 5.42
CA LEU A 116 0.26 -19.07 4.63
C LEU A 116 0.56 -17.86 5.52
N ALA A 117 0.00 -17.77 6.73
CA ALA A 117 0.33 -16.73 7.69
C ALA A 117 1.81 -16.80 8.13
N ALA A 118 2.33 -18.02 8.35
CA ALA A 118 3.74 -18.23 8.64
C ALA A 118 4.65 -17.84 7.46
N GLN A 119 4.27 -18.22 6.23
CA GLN A 119 4.97 -17.82 5.00
C GLN A 119 4.95 -16.30 4.84
N LEU A 120 3.78 -15.65 5.02
CA LEU A 120 3.65 -14.19 4.97
C LEU A 120 4.63 -13.52 5.93
N GLY A 121 4.67 -13.95 7.20
CA GLY A 121 5.57 -13.37 8.19
C GLY A 121 7.04 -13.40 7.75
N ARG A 122 7.49 -14.53 7.18
CA ARG A 122 8.84 -14.66 6.63
C ARG A 122 9.05 -13.77 5.39
N LEU A 123 8.09 -13.76 4.47
CA LEU A 123 8.16 -12.95 3.24
C LEU A 123 8.20 -11.46 3.55
N LEU A 124 7.44 -10.96 4.51
CA LEU A 124 7.50 -9.56 4.93
C LEU A 124 8.93 -9.15 5.34
N VAL A 125 9.61 -10.00 6.12
CA VAL A 125 11.00 -9.75 6.55
C VAL A 125 11.96 -9.79 5.36
N VAL A 126 11.87 -10.83 4.53
CA VAL A 126 12.79 -11.03 3.40
C VAL A 126 12.63 -9.95 2.33
N VAL A 127 11.39 -9.59 1.98
CA VAL A 127 11.10 -8.55 0.99
C VAL A 127 11.58 -7.19 1.49
N CYS A 128 11.32 -6.83 2.74
CA CYS A 128 11.83 -5.59 3.32
C CYS A 128 13.37 -5.54 3.26
N ALA A 129 14.05 -6.61 3.67
CA ALA A 129 15.51 -6.68 3.64
C ALA A 129 16.07 -6.60 2.20
N ALA A 130 15.43 -7.25 1.24
CA ALA A 130 15.81 -7.19 -0.17
C ALA A 130 15.67 -5.76 -0.74
N ILE A 131 14.55 -5.09 -0.45
CA ILE A 131 14.30 -3.70 -0.85
C ILE A 131 15.30 -2.74 -0.19
N GLU A 132 15.55 -2.88 1.10
CA GLU A 132 16.52 -2.02 1.82
C GLU A 132 17.97 -2.22 1.37
N SER A 133 18.28 -3.32 0.68
CA SER A 133 19.59 -3.55 0.10
C SER A 133 19.84 -2.83 -1.22
N LEU A 134 18.80 -2.22 -1.84
CA LEU A 134 18.97 -1.34 -2.99
C LEU A 134 19.77 -0.08 -2.59
N PRO A 135 20.81 0.31 -3.35
CA PRO A 135 21.60 1.52 -3.02
C PRO A 135 20.79 2.82 -2.99
N SER A 136 19.69 2.86 -3.76
CA SER A 136 18.78 4.00 -3.85
C SER A 136 17.73 4.03 -2.74
N VAL A 137 17.61 2.99 -1.90
CA VAL A 137 16.61 2.87 -0.84
C VAL A 137 17.23 3.08 0.54
N GLY A 138 16.57 3.90 1.35
CA GLY A 138 16.98 4.12 2.74
C GLY A 138 16.19 3.29 3.74
N ARG A 139 14.94 2.98 3.46
CA ARG A 139 14.04 2.09 4.25
C ARG A 139 12.94 1.54 3.37
N ALA A 140 12.47 0.35 3.69
CA ALA A 140 11.22 -0.19 3.17
C ALA A 140 10.09 0.17 4.14
N HIS A 141 9.04 0.80 3.62
CA HIS A 141 7.78 0.94 4.34
C HIS A 141 6.83 -0.18 3.94
N LEU A 142 6.04 -0.64 4.87
CA LEU A 142 5.06 -1.70 4.67
C LEU A 142 3.67 -1.19 5.06
N ALA A 143 2.69 -1.37 4.18
CA ALA A 143 1.30 -1.02 4.44
C ALA A 143 0.34 -2.09 3.92
N ARG A 144 -0.82 -2.19 4.57
CA ARG A 144 -1.99 -2.94 4.08
C ARG A 144 -3.23 -2.12 4.42
N TYR A 145 -3.91 -1.58 3.41
CA TYR A 145 -5.14 -0.79 3.60
C TYR A 145 -6.37 -1.67 3.61
N GLY A 146 -6.61 -2.43 2.55
CA GLY A 146 -7.67 -3.42 2.46
C GLY A 146 -9.09 -2.87 2.27
N ASP A 147 -9.25 -1.56 2.07
CA ASP A 147 -10.58 -0.96 1.89
C ASP A 147 -11.14 -1.17 0.47
N GLY A 148 -10.28 -1.20 -0.53
CA GLY A 148 -10.68 -1.38 -1.94
C GLY A 148 -10.77 -2.83 -2.39
N GLY A 149 -10.02 -3.73 -1.80
CA GLY A 149 -9.90 -5.13 -2.20
C GLY A 149 -9.96 -6.12 -1.05
N ALA A 150 -10.75 -7.19 -1.20
CA ALA A 150 -10.86 -8.29 -0.25
C ALA A 150 -9.80 -9.39 -0.44
N HIS A 151 -8.97 -9.29 -1.48
CA HIS A 151 -7.82 -10.17 -1.68
C HIS A 151 -6.58 -9.56 -1.03
N LEU A 152 -5.84 -10.32 -0.23
CA LEU A 152 -4.67 -9.82 0.51
C LEU A 152 -3.61 -9.24 -0.44
N HIS A 153 -3.14 -8.02 -0.15
CA HIS A 153 -2.17 -7.29 -0.97
C HIS A 153 -1.30 -6.34 -0.13
N PRO A 154 -0.41 -6.84 0.75
CA PRO A 154 0.57 -5.99 1.43
C PRO A 154 1.46 -5.26 0.42
N MET A 155 1.65 -3.97 0.64
CA MET A 155 2.40 -3.07 -0.24
C MET A 155 3.73 -2.69 0.40
N PHE A 156 4.79 -2.64 -0.41
CA PHE A 156 6.14 -2.27 0.01
C PHE A 156 6.59 -1.05 -0.77
N PHE A 157 6.98 -0.01 -0.06
CA PHE A 157 7.43 1.26 -0.62
C PHE A 157 8.91 1.46 -0.31
N GLY A 158 9.76 1.45 -1.32
CA GLY A 158 11.18 1.76 -1.17
C GLY A 158 11.41 3.26 -1.01
N ARG A 159 11.50 3.76 0.23
CA ARG A 159 11.78 5.17 0.49
C ARG A 159 13.16 5.56 -0.03
N PRO A 160 13.29 6.60 -0.88
CA PRO A 160 14.56 7.06 -1.42
C PRO A 160 15.60 7.34 -0.31
N ALA A 161 16.83 6.87 -0.53
CA ALA A 161 17.93 7.07 0.40
C ALA A 161 18.29 8.58 0.48
N ARG A 162 18.67 9.05 1.66
CA ARG A 162 19.09 10.43 1.96
C ARG A 162 18.02 11.52 1.74
N ALA A 163 16.87 11.19 1.16
CA ALA A 163 15.74 12.11 0.99
C ALA A 163 14.97 12.24 2.31
N GLY A 164 15.42 13.13 3.19
CA GLY A 164 14.91 13.28 4.55
C GLY A 164 13.44 13.70 4.63
N GLN A 165 12.93 14.40 3.62
CA GLN A 165 11.53 14.83 3.57
C GLN A 165 10.56 13.72 3.13
N PHE A 166 11.03 12.57 2.62
CA PHE A 166 10.19 11.44 2.25
C PHE A 166 10.05 10.39 3.37
N ARG A 167 10.17 10.81 4.61
CA ARG A 167 10.06 9.92 5.78
C ARG A 167 8.61 9.78 6.25
N GLY A 168 8.32 8.66 6.94
CA GLY A 168 7.04 8.43 7.59
C GLY A 168 5.89 8.18 6.61
N SER A 169 4.67 8.30 7.11
CA SER A 169 3.45 8.07 6.33
C SER A 169 3.24 9.05 5.15
N PRO A 170 3.74 10.31 5.18
CA PRO A 170 3.61 11.20 4.02
C PRO A 170 4.31 10.73 2.75
N LEU A 171 5.16 9.67 2.83
CA LEU A 171 5.78 9.08 1.63
C LEU A 171 4.76 8.73 0.55
N ILE A 172 3.57 8.28 0.94
CA ILE A 172 2.51 7.89 0.00
C ILE A 172 1.98 9.11 -0.74
N ASP A 173 1.74 10.22 -0.02
CA ASP A 173 1.32 11.47 -0.64
C ASP A 173 2.40 12.07 -1.56
N TRP A 174 3.68 11.89 -1.20
CA TRP A 174 4.81 12.26 -2.06
C TRP A 174 4.88 11.40 -3.31
N GLU A 175 4.66 10.09 -3.19
CA GLU A 175 4.76 9.12 -4.30
C GLU A 175 3.90 9.52 -5.49
N GLU A 176 2.67 9.94 -5.25
CA GLU A 176 1.72 10.38 -6.28
C GLU A 176 2.22 11.60 -7.08
N ASN A 177 3.11 12.40 -6.49
CA ASN A 177 3.64 13.63 -7.09
C ASN A 177 5.06 13.46 -7.66
N LEU A 178 5.70 12.30 -7.49
CA LEU A 178 7.04 12.04 -8.02
C LEU A 178 6.98 11.61 -9.50
N PRO A 179 7.98 12.01 -10.31
CA PRO A 179 8.08 11.51 -11.67
C PRO A 179 8.33 9.99 -11.66
N ARG A 180 7.68 9.26 -12.56
CA ARG A 180 7.87 7.82 -12.71
C ARG A 180 9.34 7.46 -12.95
N VAL A 181 9.79 6.40 -12.29
CA VAL A 181 11.13 5.84 -12.51
C VAL A 181 11.22 5.31 -13.95
N PRO A 182 12.29 5.60 -14.70
CA PRO A 182 12.50 5.04 -16.04
C PRO A 182 12.45 3.52 -16.03
N GLN A 183 11.85 2.91 -17.07
CA GLN A 183 11.60 1.47 -17.11
C GLN A 183 12.87 0.64 -16.91
N GLU A 184 13.98 1.03 -17.55
CA GLU A 184 15.28 0.36 -17.41
C GLU A 184 15.82 0.34 -15.98
N VAL A 185 15.57 1.42 -15.20
CA VAL A 185 15.95 1.50 -13.79
C VAL A 185 15.01 0.64 -12.94
N ALA A 186 13.72 0.68 -13.24
CA ALA A 186 12.70 -0.14 -12.57
C ALA A 186 13.01 -1.63 -12.76
N ASP A 187 13.32 -2.06 -13.99
CA ASP A 187 13.70 -3.45 -14.31
C ASP A 187 14.97 -3.88 -13.58
N ALA A 188 15.98 -3.01 -13.51
CA ALA A 188 17.20 -3.29 -12.78
C ALA A 188 16.95 -3.43 -11.26
N ASN A 189 16.13 -2.56 -10.69
CA ASN A 189 15.74 -2.64 -9.27
C ASN A 189 14.93 -3.91 -8.99
N ALA A 190 14.00 -4.26 -9.88
CA ALA A 190 13.19 -5.47 -9.80
C ALA A 190 14.06 -6.73 -9.78
N ALA A 191 14.97 -6.87 -10.75
CA ALA A 191 15.88 -8.00 -10.84
C ALA A 191 16.75 -8.12 -9.57
N PHE A 192 17.31 -7.01 -9.12
CA PHE A 192 18.13 -6.94 -7.92
C PHE A 192 17.39 -7.42 -6.65
N VAL A 193 16.15 -7.01 -6.47
CA VAL A 193 15.31 -7.41 -5.33
C VAL A 193 14.92 -8.87 -5.45
N ALA A 194 14.46 -9.31 -6.63
CA ALA A 194 14.04 -10.69 -6.86
C ALA A 194 15.16 -11.71 -6.61
N GLU A 195 16.38 -11.44 -7.07
CA GLU A 195 17.55 -12.31 -6.82
C GLU A 195 17.84 -12.48 -5.32
N ARG A 196 17.68 -11.42 -4.52
CA ARG A 196 17.87 -11.48 -3.07
C ARG A 196 16.81 -12.28 -2.36
N ILE A 197 15.56 -12.15 -2.82
CA ILE A 197 14.46 -12.95 -2.28
C ILE A 197 14.72 -14.44 -2.60
N VAL A 198 15.11 -14.78 -3.83
CA VAL A 198 15.47 -16.15 -4.21
C VAL A 198 16.60 -16.68 -3.34
N ALA A 199 17.64 -15.90 -3.09
CA ALA A 199 18.78 -16.33 -2.27
C ALA A 199 18.39 -16.54 -0.79
N ALA A 200 17.45 -15.77 -0.23
CA ALA A 200 17.10 -15.80 1.19
C ALA A 200 15.91 -16.71 1.52
N TYR A 201 14.98 -16.86 0.58
CA TYR A 201 13.71 -17.55 0.79
C TYR A 201 13.49 -18.70 -0.20
N GLY A 202 13.98 -18.59 -1.42
CA GLY A 202 13.70 -19.49 -2.54
C GLY A 202 12.71 -18.90 -3.54
N GLY A 203 12.01 -19.77 -4.26
CA GLY A 203 11.11 -19.34 -5.34
C GLY A 203 11.84 -19.04 -6.64
N ARG A 204 11.25 -18.22 -7.50
CA ARG A 204 11.75 -17.92 -8.83
C ARG A 204 11.69 -16.40 -9.09
N ALA A 205 12.80 -15.85 -9.59
CA ALA A 205 12.85 -14.51 -10.15
C ALA A 205 12.25 -14.49 -11.56
N HIS A 206 11.60 -13.38 -11.92
CA HIS A 206 11.02 -13.11 -13.23
C HIS A 206 11.53 -11.79 -13.79
N THR A 207 11.60 -11.71 -15.12
CA THR A 207 11.71 -10.41 -15.81
C THR A 207 10.29 -9.88 -15.96
N PRO A 208 9.96 -8.70 -15.37
CA PRO A 208 8.60 -8.20 -15.40
C PRO A 208 8.15 -7.94 -16.85
N ALA A 209 7.01 -8.53 -17.23
CA ALA A 209 6.32 -8.10 -18.43
C ALA A 209 5.75 -6.68 -18.20
N PRO A 210 5.70 -5.81 -19.23
CA PRO A 210 5.16 -4.46 -19.08
C PRO A 210 3.77 -4.50 -18.41
N VAL A 211 3.61 -3.74 -17.36
CA VAL A 211 2.28 -3.47 -16.79
C VAL A 211 1.60 -2.55 -17.80
N GLY A 212 0.56 -3.03 -18.49
CA GLY A 212 -0.24 -2.18 -19.38
C GLY A 212 -0.76 -0.99 -18.58
N GLU A 213 -0.79 0.20 -19.18
CA GLU A 213 -1.40 1.37 -18.55
C GLU A 213 -2.80 1.00 -18.07
N ALA A 214 -3.03 1.12 -16.76
CA ALA A 214 -4.38 0.97 -16.23
C ALA A 214 -5.26 2.04 -16.90
N PRO A 215 -6.49 1.69 -17.34
CA PRO A 215 -7.39 2.71 -17.85
C PRO A 215 -7.60 3.75 -16.75
N PRO A 216 -7.68 5.05 -17.08
CA PRO A 216 -7.88 6.09 -16.09
C PRO A 216 -9.17 5.79 -15.32
N ASP A 217 -9.06 5.68 -14.01
CA ASP A 217 -10.20 5.54 -13.12
C ASP A 217 -11.13 6.72 -13.33
N ARG A 218 -12.40 6.41 -13.66
CA ARG A 218 -13.47 7.41 -13.83
C ARG A 218 -14.19 7.62 -12.50
#